data_ee10616fd45ceda6e8532a0808c2569e
#
_entry.id   ee10616fd45ceda6e8532a0808c2569e
#
_cell.length_a   1.000
_cell.length_b   1.000
_cell.length_c   1.000
_cell.angle_alpha   90.00
_cell.angle_beta   90.00
_cell.angle_gamma   90.00
#
_symmetry.space_group_name_H-M   'P 1'
#
loop_
_entity.id
_entity.type
_entity.pdbx_description
1 polymer ?
#
loop_
_entity_poly.entity_id
_entity_poly.type
_entity_poly.pdbx_seq_one_letter_code
_entity_poly.pdbx_strand_id
1 'polypeptide(L)'
;GSRECILKAKCEIFEHLKADGVAILNGDDALLDTVTLPQRIVRCGQSEHCETRISDIVDHGVDGITCTVTTARDTYALTIPAPGEHMAYSASMAVAVGEELGLSREEIVRGVAAYEPTGSRMRVIRLPGGRVLLDDCYNANPQSVTAALEVLGRTDCERRVAVLGDMGELGDLT
;
A
#
# COMPACT_ATOMS: atom_id res chain seq x y z
N GLY A 1 -0.78 -15.69 -17.12
CA GLY A 1 0.31 -14.93 -17.72
C GLY A 1 1.48 -14.77 -16.76
N SER A 2 2.71 -14.58 -17.26
CA SER A 2 3.87 -14.40 -16.38
C SER A 2 3.85 -13.01 -15.70
N ARG A 3 4.67 -12.83 -14.65
CA ARG A 3 4.84 -11.54 -13.98
C ARG A 3 5.39 -10.47 -14.93
N GLU A 4 6.24 -10.85 -15.90
CA GLU A 4 6.78 -9.97 -16.92
C GLU A 4 5.69 -9.47 -17.89
N CYS A 5 4.71 -10.32 -18.23
CA CYS A 5 3.56 -9.90 -19.03
C CYS A 5 2.69 -8.88 -18.25
N ILE A 6 2.54 -9.07 -16.94
CA ILE A 6 1.83 -8.12 -16.08
C ILE A 6 2.59 -6.80 -16.03
N LEU A 7 3.92 -6.84 -15.82
CA LEU A 7 4.76 -5.64 -15.83
C LEU A 7 4.60 -4.87 -17.14
N LYS A 8 4.72 -5.57 -18.28
CA LYS A 8 4.55 -4.94 -19.60
C LYS A 8 3.21 -4.23 -19.73
N ALA A 9 2.11 -4.90 -19.37
CA ALA A 9 0.77 -4.31 -19.41
C ALA A 9 0.62 -3.10 -18.46
N LYS A 10 1.22 -3.17 -17.27
CA LYS A 10 1.21 -2.04 -16.32
C LYS A 10 2.05 -0.86 -16.80
N CYS A 11 3.15 -1.11 -17.50
CA CYS A 11 4.01 -0.05 -18.05
C CYS A 11 3.39 0.70 -19.24
N GLU A 12 2.33 0.19 -19.87
CA GLU A 12 1.59 0.91 -20.90
C GLU A 12 1.08 2.30 -20.42
N ILE A 13 0.85 2.46 -19.11
CA ILE A 13 0.47 3.75 -18.52
C ILE A 13 1.53 4.85 -18.79
N PHE A 14 2.79 4.49 -19.00
CA PHE A 14 3.88 5.43 -19.22
C PHE A 14 4.00 5.88 -20.67
N GLU A 15 3.33 5.21 -21.64
CA GLU A 15 3.42 5.55 -23.07
C GLU A 15 2.96 6.99 -23.35
N HIS A 16 2.06 7.50 -22.51
CA HIS A 16 1.52 8.86 -22.62
C HIS A 16 1.96 9.80 -21.50
N LEU A 17 3.00 9.39 -20.74
CA LEU A 17 3.56 10.26 -19.70
C LEU A 17 4.23 11.47 -20.35
N LYS A 18 3.83 12.67 -19.93
CA LYS A 18 4.40 13.92 -20.44
C LYS A 18 5.90 14.00 -20.20
N ALA A 19 6.61 14.81 -20.98
CA ALA A 19 8.06 14.96 -20.85
C ALA A 19 8.49 15.46 -19.44
N ASP A 20 7.66 16.26 -18.80
CA ASP A 20 7.82 16.78 -17.42
C ASP A 20 7.09 15.93 -16.37
N GLY A 21 6.52 14.81 -16.76
CA GLY A 21 5.81 13.89 -15.87
C GLY A 21 6.76 13.12 -14.95
N VAL A 22 6.21 12.65 -13.84
CA VAL A 22 6.94 11.85 -12.85
C VAL A 22 6.24 10.50 -12.68
N ALA A 23 6.99 9.40 -12.75
CA ALA A 23 6.52 8.07 -12.42
C ALA A 23 6.87 7.74 -10.96
N ILE A 24 5.90 7.30 -10.17
CA ILE A 24 6.11 6.91 -8.79
C ILE A 24 5.93 5.39 -8.69
N LEU A 25 6.97 4.68 -8.28
CA LEU A 25 7.03 3.22 -8.32
C LEU A 25 7.39 2.64 -6.95
N ASN A 26 6.93 1.40 -6.72
CA ASN A 26 7.45 0.59 -5.62
C ASN A 26 8.86 0.11 -5.97
N GLY A 27 9.87 0.64 -5.27
CA GLY A 27 11.27 0.30 -5.47
C GLY A 27 11.68 -1.04 -4.86
N ASP A 28 10.85 -1.62 -3.99
CA ASP A 28 11.10 -2.94 -3.40
C ASP A 28 10.51 -4.09 -4.24
N ASP A 29 9.74 -3.79 -5.29
CA ASP A 29 9.37 -4.81 -6.27
C ASP A 29 10.47 -4.95 -7.33
N ALA A 30 11.13 -6.10 -7.35
CA ALA A 30 12.26 -6.37 -8.23
C ALA A 30 11.97 -6.18 -9.73
N LEU A 31 10.73 -6.35 -10.18
CA LEU A 31 10.35 -6.11 -11.57
C LEU A 31 10.11 -4.62 -11.83
N LEU A 32 9.42 -3.92 -10.92
CA LEU A 32 9.22 -2.49 -11.05
C LEU A 32 10.53 -1.72 -10.94
N ASP A 33 11.48 -2.22 -10.17
CA ASP A 33 12.81 -1.59 -10.05
C ASP A 33 13.62 -1.64 -11.36
N THR A 34 13.33 -2.59 -12.26
CA THR A 34 13.94 -2.63 -13.60
C THR A 34 13.40 -1.60 -14.58
N VAL A 35 12.30 -0.91 -14.25
CA VAL A 35 11.68 0.06 -15.15
C VAL A 35 12.59 1.28 -15.33
N THR A 36 12.84 1.63 -16.58
CA THR A 36 13.58 2.83 -16.98
C THR A 36 12.73 3.66 -17.91
N LEU A 37 12.69 4.97 -17.66
CA LEU A 37 11.93 5.93 -18.45
C LEU A 37 12.82 7.15 -18.75
N PRO A 38 12.56 7.88 -19.85
CA PRO A 38 13.20 9.18 -20.06
C PRO A 38 12.74 10.23 -19.05
N GLN A 39 11.56 10.05 -18.45
CA GLN A 39 11.02 10.88 -17.40
C GLN A 39 11.62 10.51 -16.03
N ARG A 40 11.45 11.39 -15.06
CA ARG A 40 11.86 11.16 -13.68
C ARG A 40 11.06 10.00 -13.07
N ILE A 41 11.76 9.12 -12.36
CA ILE A 41 11.17 8.06 -11.56
C ILE A 41 11.48 8.36 -10.09
N VAL A 42 10.46 8.32 -9.24
CA VAL A 42 10.58 8.35 -7.78
C VAL A 42 10.30 6.94 -7.26
N ARG A 43 11.27 6.35 -6.58
CA ARG A 43 11.13 5.03 -5.97
C ARG A 43 10.75 5.16 -4.50
N CYS A 44 9.67 4.48 -4.13
CA CYS A 44 9.14 4.42 -2.77
C CYS A 44 9.34 3.01 -2.21
N GLY A 45 9.84 2.89 -0.99
CA GLY A 45 10.07 1.59 -0.36
C GLY A 45 10.94 1.66 0.88
N GLN A 46 11.27 0.49 1.43
CA GLN A 46 12.13 0.37 2.62
C GLN A 46 13.62 0.29 2.25
N SER A 47 13.93 -0.11 1.01
CA SER A 47 15.31 -0.26 0.54
C SER A 47 16.06 1.08 0.50
N GLU A 48 17.38 1.02 0.71
CA GLU A 48 18.22 2.22 0.80
C GLU A 48 18.30 3.03 -0.49
N HIS A 49 18.05 2.40 -1.64
CA HIS A 49 18.03 3.08 -2.93
C HIS A 49 16.72 3.84 -3.20
N CYS A 50 15.70 3.68 -2.36
CA CYS A 50 14.44 4.40 -2.51
C CYS A 50 14.57 5.85 -2.08
N GLU A 51 14.19 6.80 -2.96
CA GLU A 51 14.21 8.25 -2.70
C GLU A 51 13.15 8.64 -1.65
N THR A 52 12.02 7.94 -1.64
CA THR A 52 10.97 8.07 -0.63
C THR A 52 11.01 6.83 0.25
N ARG A 53 11.76 6.93 1.35
CA ARG A 53 12.12 5.78 2.18
C ARG A 53 11.17 5.59 3.35
N ILE A 54 10.70 4.35 3.51
CA ILE A 54 9.85 3.93 4.62
C ILE A 54 10.74 3.33 5.72
N SER A 55 10.49 3.72 6.97
CA SER A 55 11.08 3.12 8.18
C SER A 55 10.08 3.07 9.33
N ASP A 56 10.47 2.42 10.43
CA ASP A 56 9.77 2.42 11.72
C ASP A 56 8.29 2.04 11.60
N ILE A 57 7.97 1.03 10.78
CA ILE A 57 6.59 0.54 10.65
C ILE A 57 6.20 -0.14 11.95
N VAL A 58 5.11 0.32 12.56
CA VAL A 58 4.48 -0.29 13.73
C VAL A 58 3.05 -0.65 13.40
N ASP A 59 2.73 -1.94 13.52
CA ASP A 59 1.41 -2.49 13.29
C ASP A 59 0.57 -2.41 14.58
N HIS A 60 -0.58 -1.75 14.50
CA HIS A 60 -1.57 -1.62 15.58
C HIS A 60 -2.80 -2.51 15.34
N GLY A 61 -2.66 -3.55 14.51
CA GLY A 61 -3.74 -4.46 14.14
C GLY A 61 -4.87 -3.74 13.41
N VAL A 62 -6.08 -3.92 13.89
CA VAL A 62 -7.28 -3.29 13.27
C VAL A 62 -7.34 -1.76 13.41
N ASP A 63 -6.47 -1.17 14.21
CA ASP A 63 -6.39 0.28 14.38
C ASP A 63 -5.47 0.95 13.34
N GLY A 64 -4.87 0.16 12.45
CA GLY A 64 -4.02 0.65 11.39
C GLY A 64 -2.54 0.53 11.70
N ILE A 65 -1.71 1.35 11.08
CA ILE A 65 -0.26 1.36 11.25
C ILE A 65 0.27 2.77 11.45
N THR A 66 1.46 2.88 12.04
CA THR A 66 2.29 4.09 11.98
C THR A 66 3.60 3.78 11.28
N CYS A 67 4.17 4.77 10.60
CA CYS A 67 5.50 4.66 10.00
C CYS A 67 6.15 6.03 9.86
N THR A 68 7.44 6.02 9.57
CA THR A 68 8.22 7.19 9.15
C THR A 68 8.46 7.10 7.65
N VAL A 69 8.22 8.18 6.93
CA VAL A 69 8.62 8.32 5.52
C VAL A 69 9.60 9.47 5.41
N THR A 70 10.79 9.21 4.86
CA THR A 70 11.85 10.22 4.67
C THR A 70 12.08 10.43 3.19
N THR A 71 12.12 11.69 2.77
CA THR A 71 12.47 12.13 1.43
C THR A 71 13.66 13.10 1.50
N ALA A 72 14.10 13.60 0.35
CA ALA A 72 15.10 14.67 0.32
C ALA A 72 14.59 16.00 0.89
N ARG A 73 13.26 16.19 0.95
CA ARG A 73 12.64 17.45 1.40
C ARG A 73 12.31 17.46 2.88
N ASP A 74 11.76 16.34 3.40
CA ASP A 74 11.27 16.30 4.78
C ASP A 74 11.18 14.87 5.33
N THR A 75 10.83 14.76 6.60
CA THR A 75 10.52 13.51 7.29
C THR A 75 9.09 13.56 7.82
N TYR A 76 8.30 12.58 7.46
CA TYR A 76 6.89 12.47 7.75
C TYR A 76 6.63 11.35 8.76
N ALA A 77 6.19 11.70 9.97
CA ALA A 77 5.61 10.73 10.89
C ALA A 77 4.13 10.53 10.52
N LEU A 78 3.79 9.34 10.04
CA LEU A 78 2.47 9.05 9.48
C LEU A 78 1.68 8.11 10.37
N THR A 79 0.39 8.36 10.46
CA THR A 79 -0.61 7.42 11.00
C THR A 79 -1.57 7.07 9.88
N ILE A 80 -1.66 5.79 9.56
CA ILE A 80 -2.50 5.28 8.49
C ILE A 80 -3.64 4.47 9.13
N PRO A 81 -4.91 4.93 9.04
CA PRO A 81 -6.06 4.28 9.68
C PRO A 81 -6.56 3.07 8.87
N ALA A 82 -5.62 2.25 8.41
CA ALA A 82 -5.91 1.02 7.69
C ALA A 82 -4.91 -0.06 8.09
N PRO A 83 -5.36 -1.30 8.36
CA PRO A 83 -4.51 -2.38 8.81
C PRO A 83 -3.61 -2.93 7.71
N GLY A 84 -2.45 -3.45 8.13
CA GLY A 84 -1.49 -4.14 7.28
C GLY A 84 -0.31 -3.27 6.85
N GLU A 85 0.90 -3.81 7.04
CA GLU A 85 2.17 -3.12 6.76
C GLU A 85 2.31 -2.64 5.30
N HIS A 86 1.64 -3.31 4.35
CA HIS A 86 1.62 -2.90 2.95
C HIS A 86 1.03 -1.50 2.74
N MET A 87 0.22 -0.99 3.67
CA MET A 87 -0.33 0.35 3.61
C MET A 87 0.74 1.44 3.75
N ALA A 88 1.92 1.11 4.33
CA ALA A 88 3.05 2.04 4.37
C ALA A 88 3.57 2.38 2.97
N TYR A 89 3.53 1.42 2.03
CA TYR A 89 3.91 1.67 0.63
C TYR A 89 2.93 2.63 -0.05
N SER A 90 1.62 2.43 0.15
CA SER A 90 0.61 3.35 -0.37
C SER A 90 0.77 4.76 0.21
N ALA A 91 1.05 4.85 1.51
CA ALA A 91 1.29 6.13 2.18
C ALA A 91 2.57 6.82 1.68
N SER A 92 3.66 6.08 1.45
CA SER A 92 4.90 6.64 0.89
C SER A 92 4.71 7.19 -0.52
N MET A 93 3.93 6.49 -1.36
CA MET A 93 3.57 7.00 -2.69
C MET A 93 2.68 8.25 -2.58
N ALA A 94 1.76 8.31 -1.61
CA ALA A 94 0.96 9.50 -1.37
C ALA A 94 1.82 10.70 -0.93
N VAL A 95 2.88 10.47 -0.12
CA VAL A 95 3.87 11.51 0.21
C VAL A 95 4.56 12.01 -1.06
N ALA A 96 5.07 11.10 -1.89
CA ALA A 96 5.75 11.48 -3.13
C ALA A 96 4.83 12.27 -4.07
N VAL A 97 3.56 11.86 -4.23
CA VAL A 97 2.56 12.61 -5.01
C VAL A 97 2.30 13.99 -4.40
N GLY A 98 2.14 14.06 -3.08
CA GLY A 98 1.89 15.33 -2.39
C GLY A 98 3.04 16.32 -2.58
N GLU A 99 4.28 15.85 -2.49
CA GLU A 99 5.46 16.68 -2.74
C GLU A 99 5.52 17.18 -4.20
N GLU A 100 5.24 16.31 -5.17
CA GLU A 100 5.21 16.70 -6.60
C GLU A 100 4.11 17.73 -6.89
N LEU A 101 3.01 17.68 -6.15
CA LEU A 101 1.92 18.67 -6.25
C LEU A 101 2.19 19.94 -5.43
N GLY A 102 3.30 20.03 -4.71
CA GLY A 102 3.67 21.19 -3.91
C GLY A 102 2.88 21.35 -2.62
N LEU A 103 2.27 20.27 -2.11
CA LEU A 103 1.59 20.29 -0.83
C LEU A 103 2.57 20.51 0.32
N SER A 104 2.13 21.17 1.38
CA SER A 104 2.87 21.30 2.62
C SER A 104 2.93 19.97 3.37
N ARG A 105 3.93 19.84 4.25
CA ARG A 105 4.08 18.69 5.13
C ARG A 105 2.80 18.39 5.92
N GLU A 106 2.18 19.43 6.47
CA GLU A 106 0.96 19.33 7.26
C GLU A 106 -0.24 18.86 6.44
N GLU A 107 -0.35 19.28 5.19
CA GLU A 107 -1.41 18.82 4.26
C GLU A 107 -1.23 17.34 3.92
N ILE A 108 0.00 16.91 3.63
CA ILE A 108 0.31 15.51 3.32
C ILE A 108 0.00 14.62 4.52
N VAL A 109 0.52 14.95 5.73
CA VAL A 109 0.28 14.17 6.95
C VAL A 109 -1.21 14.08 7.27
N ARG A 110 -1.92 15.20 7.17
CA ARG A 110 -3.38 15.24 7.39
C ARG A 110 -4.15 14.42 6.34
N GLY A 111 -3.73 14.49 5.08
CA GLY A 111 -4.34 13.73 3.99
C GLY A 111 -4.20 12.23 4.19
N VAL A 112 -3.01 11.76 4.57
CA VAL A 112 -2.78 10.34 4.88
C VAL A 112 -3.59 9.88 6.09
N ALA A 113 -3.65 10.69 7.15
CA ALA A 113 -4.42 10.37 8.36
C ALA A 113 -5.94 10.36 8.12
N ALA A 114 -6.41 11.05 7.08
CA ALA A 114 -7.83 11.07 6.69
C ALA A 114 -8.21 9.97 5.68
N TYR A 115 -7.32 9.01 5.43
CA TYR A 115 -7.59 7.92 4.49
C TYR A 115 -8.78 7.07 4.97
N GLU A 116 -9.71 6.82 4.05
CA GLU A 116 -10.81 5.89 4.24
C GLU A 116 -10.77 4.80 3.16
N PRO A 117 -10.81 3.51 3.53
CA PRO A 117 -10.86 2.42 2.56
C PRO A 117 -12.11 2.53 1.68
N THR A 118 -11.94 2.40 0.37
CA THR A 118 -13.06 2.38 -0.57
C THR A 118 -13.57 0.96 -0.78
N GLY A 119 -14.89 0.79 -0.74
CA GLY A 119 -15.54 -0.53 -0.92
C GLY A 119 -15.13 -1.52 0.18
N SER A 120 -15.11 -2.80 -0.20
CA SER A 120 -14.77 -3.92 0.68
C SER A 120 -13.28 -4.28 0.51
N ARG A 121 -12.38 -3.32 0.80
CA ARG A 121 -10.91 -3.50 0.76
C ARG A 121 -10.34 -3.25 2.14
N MET A 122 -10.16 -4.33 2.91
CA MET A 122 -9.66 -4.32 4.30
C MET A 122 -10.40 -3.30 5.18
N ARG A 123 -11.73 -3.18 4.97
CA ARG A 123 -12.56 -2.24 5.72
C ARG A 123 -12.81 -2.77 7.13
N VAL A 124 -12.44 -1.99 8.12
CA VAL A 124 -12.69 -2.31 9.54
C VAL A 124 -14.08 -1.82 9.93
N ILE A 125 -14.96 -2.74 10.31
CA ILE A 125 -16.31 -2.45 10.77
C ILE A 125 -16.43 -2.88 12.24
N ARG A 126 -16.66 -1.91 13.11
CA ARG A 126 -16.84 -2.15 14.54
C ARG A 126 -18.30 -2.46 14.83
N LEU A 127 -18.57 -3.61 15.41
CA LEU A 127 -19.90 -4.12 15.71
C LEU A 127 -20.18 -4.06 17.22
N PRO A 128 -21.46 -4.05 17.64
CA PRO A 128 -21.82 -4.12 19.07
C PRO A 128 -21.20 -5.34 19.76
N GLY A 129 -20.85 -5.18 21.05
CA GLY A 129 -20.26 -6.25 21.87
C GLY A 129 -18.78 -6.47 21.60
N GLY A 130 -18.03 -5.43 21.16
CA GLY A 130 -16.58 -5.50 20.96
C GLY A 130 -16.13 -6.31 19.75
N ARG A 131 -17.06 -6.72 18.90
CA ARG A 131 -16.75 -7.49 17.68
C ARG A 131 -16.26 -6.58 16.57
N VAL A 132 -15.29 -7.08 15.81
CA VAL A 132 -14.76 -6.40 14.62
C VAL A 132 -14.91 -7.30 13.41
N LEU A 133 -15.40 -6.76 12.31
CA LEU A 133 -15.42 -7.40 11.00
C LEU A 133 -14.37 -6.70 10.11
N LEU A 134 -13.45 -7.51 9.57
CA LEU A 134 -12.55 -7.09 8.49
C LEU A 134 -13.20 -7.50 7.17
N ASP A 135 -13.72 -6.52 6.44
CA ASP A 135 -14.36 -6.75 5.14
C ASP A 135 -13.35 -6.51 4.02
N ASP A 136 -12.86 -7.60 3.42
CA ASP A 136 -11.88 -7.62 2.32
C ASP A 136 -12.37 -8.51 1.17
N CYS A 137 -13.66 -8.42 0.85
CA CYS A 137 -14.31 -9.32 -0.11
C CYS A 137 -14.42 -8.77 -1.55
N TYR A 138 -13.77 -7.64 -1.86
CA TYR A 138 -13.83 -7.07 -3.21
C TYR A 138 -13.16 -7.96 -4.27
N ASN A 139 -11.98 -8.50 -3.95
CA ASN A 139 -11.23 -9.43 -4.81
C ASN A 139 -10.28 -10.25 -3.94
N ALA A 140 -9.91 -11.45 -4.40
CA ALA A 140 -9.01 -12.33 -3.68
C ALA A 140 -7.90 -12.84 -4.60
N ASN A 141 -6.67 -12.79 -4.10
CA ASN A 141 -5.52 -13.49 -4.66
C ASN A 141 -4.65 -14.00 -3.50
N PRO A 142 -3.71 -14.93 -3.74
CA PRO A 142 -2.93 -15.52 -2.66
C PRO A 142 -2.22 -14.50 -1.77
N GLN A 143 -1.66 -13.44 -2.34
CA GLN A 143 -0.93 -12.41 -1.59
C GLN A 143 -1.86 -11.57 -0.72
N SER A 144 -3.00 -11.09 -1.27
CA SER A 144 -3.94 -10.28 -0.50
C SER A 144 -4.61 -11.09 0.62
N VAL A 145 -4.98 -12.36 0.35
CA VAL A 145 -5.56 -13.23 1.39
C VAL A 145 -4.54 -13.53 2.49
N THR A 146 -3.27 -13.78 2.15
CA THR A 146 -2.21 -13.95 3.13
C THR A 146 -2.08 -12.71 4.01
N ALA A 147 -2.00 -11.52 3.42
CA ALA A 147 -1.91 -10.27 4.17
C ALA A 147 -3.13 -10.05 5.10
N ALA A 148 -4.34 -10.36 4.63
CA ALA A 148 -5.56 -10.28 5.45
C ALA A 148 -5.54 -11.26 6.63
N LEU A 149 -5.07 -12.49 6.41
CA LEU A 149 -4.93 -13.49 7.47
C LEU A 149 -3.84 -13.12 8.48
N GLU A 150 -2.76 -12.47 8.04
CA GLU A 150 -1.73 -11.94 8.94
C GLU A 150 -2.28 -10.84 9.84
N VAL A 151 -3.04 -9.89 9.30
CA VAL A 151 -3.73 -8.85 10.09
C VAL A 151 -4.67 -9.50 11.10
N LEU A 152 -5.49 -10.48 10.68
CA LEU A 152 -6.37 -11.21 11.58
C LEU A 152 -5.58 -11.94 12.68
N GLY A 153 -4.46 -12.56 12.32
CA GLY A 153 -3.60 -13.29 13.25
C GLY A 153 -2.96 -12.41 14.32
N ARG A 154 -2.57 -11.18 13.96
CA ARG A 154 -1.95 -10.19 14.87
C ARG A 154 -2.97 -9.41 15.72
N THR A 155 -4.25 -9.44 15.35
CA THR A 155 -5.29 -8.75 16.11
C THR A 155 -5.46 -9.38 17.50
N ASP A 156 -5.38 -8.57 18.55
CA ASP A 156 -5.61 -9.02 19.92
C ASP A 156 -7.09 -9.24 20.18
N CYS A 157 -7.50 -10.50 20.35
CA CYS A 157 -8.89 -10.90 20.59
C CYS A 157 -8.99 -12.35 21.09
N GLU A 158 -10.07 -12.66 21.80
CA GLU A 158 -10.33 -14.00 22.33
C GLU A 158 -10.56 -15.05 21.23
N ARG A 159 -11.18 -14.64 20.12
CA ARG A 159 -11.57 -15.56 19.04
C ARG A 159 -11.41 -14.89 17.67
N ARG A 160 -10.74 -15.60 16.75
CA ARG A 160 -10.59 -15.23 15.35
C ARG A 160 -11.39 -16.19 14.47
N VAL A 161 -12.07 -15.63 13.47
CA VAL A 161 -12.83 -16.42 12.49
C VAL A 161 -12.52 -15.86 11.11
N ALA A 162 -12.04 -16.70 10.20
CA ALA A 162 -11.89 -16.36 8.79
C ALA A 162 -13.03 -17.01 7.99
N VAL A 163 -13.65 -16.23 7.11
CA VAL A 163 -14.63 -16.71 6.13
C VAL A 163 -14.02 -16.46 4.76
N LEU A 164 -13.63 -17.53 4.07
CA LEU A 164 -12.94 -17.47 2.80
C LEU A 164 -13.87 -17.98 1.69
N GLY A 165 -13.92 -17.25 0.60
CA GLY A 165 -14.56 -17.66 -0.64
C GLY A 165 -13.54 -18.24 -1.63
N ASP A 166 -14.01 -18.57 -2.82
CA ASP A 166 -13.15 -19.01 -3.90
C ASP A 166 -12.25 -17.90 -4.41
N MET A 167 -11.05 -18.28 -4.87
CA MET A 167 -10.16 -17.39 -5.61
C MET A 167 -10.22 -17.73 -7.09
N GLY A 168 -10.51 -16.71 -7.91
CA GLY A 168 -10.40 -16.81 -9.37
C GLY A 168 -8.99 -16.53 -9.86
N GLU A 169 -8.75 -16.80 -11.14
CA GLU A 169 -7.54 -16.37 -11.87
C GLU A 169 -6.21 -16.87 -11.30
N LEU A 170 -6.21 -18.01 -10.61
CA LEU A 170 -5.02 -18.59 -9.99
C LEU A 170 -4.02 -19.20 -11.00
N GLY A 171 -4.45 -19.46 -12.24
CA GLY A 171 -3.60 -20.11 -13.25
C GLY A 171 -3.12 -21.48 -12.77
N ASP A 172 -1.79 -21.67 -12.75
CA ASP A 172 -1.17 -22.94 -12.32
C ASP A 172 -1.18 -23.17 -10.80
N LEU A 173 -1.76 -22.25 -10.03
CA LEU A 173 -1.90 -22.35 -8.57
C LEU A 173 -3.24 -22.95 -8.12
N THR A 174 -4.03 -23.50 -9.04
CA THR A 174 -5.31 -24.17 -8.75
C THR A 174 -5.12 -25.62 -8.33
#